data_8d2bb22681e483db62b8563b610613b1
#
_entry.id   8d2bb22681e483db62b8563b610613b1
#
_cell.length_a   1.000
_cell.length_b   1.000
_cell.length_c   1.000
_cell.angle_alpha   90.00
_cell.angle_beta   90.00
_cell.angle_gamma   90.00
#
_symmetry.space_group_name_H-M   'P 1'
#
loop_
_entity.id
_entity.type
_entity.pdbx_description
1 polymer ?
#
loop_
_entity_poly.entity_id
_entity_poly.type
_entity_poly.pdbx_seq_one_letter_code
_entity_poly.pdbx_strand_id
1 'polypeptide(L)'
;MAAVFAVPTAHAQDPAVFDSGLENQAGLVFSPDGKTAYWTAWNGVWGGDAASLRTIHVSRLDDSGWSEPAVAPFSGTFNDDDPYVSPGGGWLYFISDRPAFEGDEQRDGDIWRYSLSGDGTLERLGINSDADEYSPVVTASGNLYFASTRDGGSGQGDLYRATHSADGFAPAESLGPAVNSRTGEWNLWLAADESEMLFEASSRPTNVSVPGDLYYSWRTPAGWTAAMPVSQLNTKGSDLLPRMHPDGETLYYASAAIGAKAAIVMTAWPPVRRSLRTSYAPSLLVANRSSHDVAFLDLANGEISHRVATGEGPHLLSNLDGGRVLATGFGEFPEPHAGPVSKRPPFEQVLNSRMTLIDVRNGSVLLETRLDNCARPHASWIVGDRGFITCQDEQAVLEVDLQSGAAVQRHDTHQQGTHVLSFEPASRTLAAANTDSGSVTLINIDTGETRVVELAGGSEGITEIDGRFWIGNAWEGSVSVVDPVEAKVVAHTERLCGFPIALDADRDGRMLVACFGSAELIAIDRSSYQLTKRYLLDGQPLNLLVHPDRPIAYASLPRENAVVEIELETGGVVRKLAAGMEPDGLRWGE
;
A
#
# COMPACT_ATOMS: atom_id res chain seq x y z
N MET A 1 19.12 42.26 -3.27
CA MET A 1 20.18 41.22 -3.29
C MET A 1 19.68 40.11 -4.21
N ALA A 2 20.45 39.71 -5.21
CA ALA A 2 20.02 38.63 -6.09
C ALA A 2 19.84 37.33 -5.27
N ALA A 3 18.75 36.60 -5.51
CA ALA A 3 18.49 35.30 -4.87
C ALA A 3 19.67 34.34 -5.13
N VAL A 4 20.25 33.78 -4.06
CA VAL A 4 21.40 32.89 -4.16
C VAL A 4 20.88 31.45 -4.36
N PHE A 5 20.85 31.00 -5.59
CA PHE A 5 20.64 29.58 -5.92
C PHE A 5 22.01 28.88 -5.95
N ALA A 6 22.47 28.37 -4.81
CA ALA A 6 23.69 27.59 -4.75
C ALA A 6 23.32 26.09 -4.89
N VAL A 7 23.84 25.43 -5.92
CA VAL A 7 23.76 23.97 -6.06
C VAL A 7 24.79 23.32 -5.12
N PRO A 8 24.40 22.46 -4.18
CA PRO A 8 25.36 21.84 -3.27
C PRO A 8 26.20 20.80 -3.99
N THR A 9 27.53 20.91 -3.91
CA THR A 9 28.46 19.83 -4.25
C THR A 9 28.45 18.77 -3.16
N ALA A 10 28.38 17.50 -3.56
CA ALA A 10 28.23 16.32 -2.71
C ALA A 10 29.28 16.19 -1.60
N HIS A 11 28.96 16.68 -0.41
CA HIS A 11 29.52 16.24 0.89
C HIS A 11 28.52 16.66 1.97
N ALA A 12 28.37 15.87 3.04
CA ALA A 12 27.45 16.15 4.15
C ALA A 12 27.75 17.54 4.76
N GLN A 13 27.10 18.57 4.26
CA GLN A 13 27.09 19.94 4.79
C GLN A 13 25.66 20.23 5.26
N ASP A 14 25.55 21.16 6.21
CA ASP A 14 24.26 21.72 6.61
C ASP A 14 23.43 22.08 5.37
N PRO A 15 22.11 21.82 5.37
CA PRO A 15 21.27 22.08 4.22
C PRO A 15 21.37 23.55 3.82
N ALA A 16 21.56 23.82 2.53
CA ALA A 16 21.60 25.17 2.00
C ALA A 16 20.21 25.81 2.10
N VAL A 17 20.13 27.12 2.33
CA VAL A 17 18.87 27.85 2.46
C VAL A 17 18.66 28.70 1.22
N PHE A 18 17.45 28.64 0.64
CA PHE A 18 17.01 29.59 -0.36
C PHE A 18 16.59 30.90 0.33
N ASP A 19 17.13 32.02 -0.12
CA ASP A 19 16.80 33.33 0.40
C ASP A 19 16.39 34.30 -0.70
N SER A 20 15.09 34.59 -0.78
CA SER A 20 14.55 35.63 -1.67
C SER A 20 14.53 37.02 -1.03
N GLY A 21 14.99 37.18 0.21
CA GLY A 21 14.90 38.40 0.98
C GLY A 21 13.50 38.66 1.56
N LEU A 22 12.53 37.77 1.40
CA LEU A 22 11.19 37.86 1.98
C LEU A 22 11.14 37.20 3.36
N GLU A 23 10.16 37.58 4.19
CA GLU A 23 10.16 37.21 5.60
C GLU A 23 9.88 35.73 5.84
N ASN A 24 8.81 35.19 5.26
CA ASN A 24 8.47 33.75 5.28
C ASN A 24 8.30 33.23 3.85
N GLN A 25 8.74 32.03 3.60
CA GLN A 25 8.77 31.43 2.25
C GLN A 25 8.49 29.93 2.31
N ALA A 26 7.72 29.45 1.34
CA ALA A 26 7.38 28.02 1.23
C ALA A 26 7.01 27.64 -0.20
N GLY A 27 6.94 26.34 -0.51
CA GLY A 27 6.39 25.81 -1.75
C GLY A 27 7.15 26.23 -3.01
N LEU A 28 8.50 26.26 -2.99
CA LEU A 28 9.32 26.65 -4.15
C LEU A 28 9.21 25.62 -5.27
N VAL A 29 8.73 26.05 -6.42
CA VAL A 29 8.62 25.23 -7.65
C VAL A 29 9.25 25.92 -8.83
N PHE A 30 9.63 25.12 -9.84
CA PHE A 30 10.25 25.63 -11.06
C PHE A 30 9.43 25.26 -12.30
N SER A 31 9.55 26.09 -13.35
CA SER A 31 9.18 25.68 -14.69
C SER A 31 10.00 24.46 -15.14
N PRO A 32 9.51 23.60 -16.06
CA PRO A 32 10.23 22.40 -16.50
C PRO A 32 11.64 22.66 -17.06
N ASP A 33 11.89 23.84 -17.57
CA ASP A 33 13.21 24.26 -18.05
C ASP A 33 14.13 24.83 -16.95
N GLY A 34 13.64 24.89 -15.72
CA GLY A 34 14.37 25.42 -14.55
C GLY A 34 14.60 26.93 -14.56
N LYS A 35 14.00 27.67 -15.49
CA LYS A 35 14.29 29.11 -15.70
C LYS A 35 13.30 30.08 -15.06
N THR A 36 12.16 29.58 -14.58
CA THR A 36 11.20 30.39 -13.81
C THR A 36 10.91 29.66 -12.50
N ALA A 37 11.02 30.39 -11.40
CA ALA A 37 10.72 29.92 -10.06
C ALA A 37 9.48 30.62 -9.51
N TYR A 38 8.61 29.87 -8.83
CA TYR A 38 7.44 30.36 -8.12
C TYR A 38 7.49 29.86 -6.68
N TRP A 39 7.05 30.67 -5.72
CA TRP A 39 6.95 30.28 -4.30
C TRP A 39 5.93 31.15 -3.60
N THR A 40 5.40 30.66 -2.50
CA THR A 40 4.55 31.46 -1.60
C THR A 40 5.40 32.24 -0.62
N ALA A 41 5.03 33.50 -0.35
CA ALA A 41 5.63 34.30 0.69
C ALA A 41 4.58 35.11 1.44
N TRP A 42 4.87 35.43 2.72
CA TRP A 42 4.02 36.25 3.59
C TRP A 42 4.86 36.90 4.69
N ASN A 43 4.28 37.92 5.36
CA ASN A 43 4.85 38.52 6.56
C ASN A 43 4.05 38.05 7.79
N GLY A 44 4.71 37.96 8.93
CA GLY A 44 4.11 37.57 10.20
C GLY A 44 4.60 36.20 10.69
N VAL A 45 3.94 35.68 11.73
CA VAL A 45 4.33 34.38 12.33
C VAL A 45 3.65 33.26 11.60
N TRP A 46 4.35 32.16 11.35
CA TRP A 46 3.79 30.92 10.80
C TRP A 46 2.61 30.47 11.67
N GLY A 47 1.43 30.27 11.05
CA GLY A 47 0.21 29.86 11.76
C GLY A 47 -0.42 30.90 12.67
N GLY A 48 0.01 32.18 12.64
CA GLY A 48 -0.54 33.26 13.45
C GLY A 48 -1.72 34.00 12.80
N ASP A 49 -2.67 34.45 13.62
CA ASP A 49 -3.92 35.13 13.19
C ASP A 49 -3.72 36.50 12.52
N ALA A 50 -2.53 37.05 12.49
CA ALA A 50 -2.22 38.39 11.97
C ALA A 50 -1.27 38.36 10.76
N ALA A 51 -1.26 37.23 10.03
CA ALA A 51 -0.44 37.12 8.85
C ALA A 51 -0.95 38.07 7.74
N SER A 52 -0.01 38.67 7.00
CA SER A 52 -0.34 39.28 5.72
C SER A 52 -0.88 38.22 4.74
N LEU A 53 -1.54 38.67 3.68
CA LEU A 53 -1.90 37.80 2.58
C LEU A 53 -0.73 36.91 2.17
N ARG A 54 -1.00 35.64 1.95
CA ARG A 54 -0.08 34.73 1.25
C ARG A 54 -0.10 35.10 -0.21
N THR A 55 1.05 35.33 -0.79
CA THR A 55 1.18 35.74 -2.17
C THR A 55 2.18 34.85 -2.90
N ILE A 56 1.83 34.47 -4.12
CA ILE A 56 2.75 33.76 -4.99
C ILE A 56 3.68 34.75 -5.66
N HIS A 57 4.98 34.54 -5.50
CA HIS A 57 6.04 35.30 -6.10
C HIS A 57 6.65 34.57 -7.27
N VAL A 58 7.27 35.31 -8.18
CA VAL A 58 7.96 34.79 -9.36
C VAL A 58 9.31 35.46 -9.55
N SER A 59 10.29 34.66 -9.95
CA SER A 59 11.60 35.13 -10.43
C SER A 59 11.98 34.39 -11.70
N ARG A 60 12.75 35.02 -12.59
CA ARG A 60 13.19 34.44 -13.86
C ARG A 60 14.70 34.46 -13.96
N LEU A 61 15.26 33.40 -14.48
CA LEU A 61 16.68 33.24 -14.75
C LEU A 61 16.99 33.70 -16.18
N ASP A 62 17.89 34.67 -16.32
CA ASP A 62 18.47 35.09 -17.58
C ASP A 62 20.01 35.09 -17.51
N ASP A 63 20.67 35.63 -18.53
CA ASP A 63 22.14 35.66 -18.58
C ASP A 63 22.78 36.51 -17.47
N SER A 64 22.03 37.37 -16.80
CA SER A 64 22.48 38.19 -15.64
C SER A 64 22.23 37.50 -14.29
N GLY A 65 21.52 36.37 -14.27
CA GLY A 65 21.11 35.66 -13.08
C GLY A 65 19.60 35.73 -12.84
N TRP A 66 19.18 35.42 -11.60
CA TRP A 66 17.79 35.49 -11.21
C TRP A 66 17.31 36.92 -11.04
N SER A 67 16.15 37.26 -11.58
CA SER A 67 15.52 38.57 -11.40
C SER A 67 15.13 38.79 -9.94
N GLU A 68 14.98 40.07 -9.52
CA GLU A 68 14.34 40.35 -8.24
C GLU A 68 12.95 39.73 -8.18
N PRO A 69 12.53 39.23 -6.97
CA PRO A 69 11.19 38.68 -6.78
C PRO A 69 10.08 39.68 -7.11
N ALA A 70 9.07 39.24 -7.81
CA ALA A 70 7.86 39.99 -8.10
C ALA A 70 6.62 39.18 -7.74
N VAL A 71 5.55 39.82 -7.30
CA VAL A 71 4.25 39.16 -7.10
C VAL A 71 3.74 38.65 -8.47
N ALA A 72 3.30 37.40 -8.54
CA ALA A 72 2.77 36.82 -9.77
C ALA A 72 1.51 37.57 -10.23
N PRO A 73 1.27 37.72 -11.57
CA PRO A 73 0.20 38.57 -12.10
C PRO A 73 -1.22 38.25 -11.62
N PHE A 74 -1.47 37.02 -11.16
CA PHE A 74 -2.77 36.55 -10.68
C PHE A 74 -2.90 36.61 -9.14
N SER A 75 -1.84 36.98 -8.42
CA SER A 75 -1.76 36.93 -6.96
C SER A 75 -1.72 38.34 -6.33
N GLY A 76 -1.91 38.39 -5.01
CA GLY A 76 -1.80 39.62 -4.21
C GLY A 76 -3.13 40.27 -3.80
N THR A 77 -4.28 39.68 -4.18
CA THR A 77 -5.61 40.16 -3.76
C THR A 77 -6.26 39.17 -2.77
N PHE A 78 -5.98 37.91 -2.90
CA PHE A 78 -6.48 36.80 -2.09
C PHE A 78 -5.30 36.07 -1.44
N ASN A 79 -5.58 35.12 -0.53
CA ASN A 79 -4.57 34.17 -0.10
C ASN A 79 -4.35 33.17 -1.22
N ASP A 80 -3.19 33.23 -1.86
CA ASP A 80 -2.76 32.32 -2.91
C ASP A 80 -1.56 31.55 -2.40
N ASP A 81 -1.64 30.21 -2.43
CA ASP A 81 -0.66 29.31 -1.83
C ASP A 81 -0.39 28.08 -2.70
N ASP A 82 0.59 27.27 -2.33
CA ASP A 82 0.91 25.97 -2.90
C ASP A 82 1.05 25.95 -4.44
N PRO A 83 1.89 26.80 -5.04
CA PRO A 83 2.08 26.82 -6.47
C PRO A 83 2.64 25.49 -6.99
N TYR A 84 2.17 25.05 -8.17
CA TYR A 84 2.68 23.90 -8.88
C TYR A 84 2.64 24.13 -10.40
N VAL A 85 3.77 23.97 -11.09
CA VAL A 85 3.84 24.08 -12.55
C VAL A 85 3.61 22.70 -13.18
N SER A 86 2.65 22.61 -14.11
CA SER A 86 2.38 21.35 -14.82
C SER A 86 3.62 20.84 -15.57
N PRO A 87 3.77 19.51 -15.78
CA PRO A 87 4.92 18.93 -16.49
C PRO A 87 5.14 19.48 -17.89
N GLY A 88 4.07 19.90 -18.57
CA GLY A 88 4.15 20.56 -19.89
C GLY A 88 4.45 22.05 -19.84
N GLY A 89 4.57 22.68 -18.67
CA GLY A 89 4.85 24.10 -18.50
C GLY A 89 3.72 25.05 -18.92
N GLY A 90 2.56 24.55 -19.32
CA GLY A 90 1.44 25.37 -19.83
C GLY A 90 0.56 25.98 -18.75
N TRP A 91 0.54 25.39 -17.55
CA TRP A 91 -0.32 25.79 -16.45
C TRP A 91 0.42 25.86 -15.12
N LEU A 92 0.07 26.84 -14.31
CA LEU A 92 0.40 26.89 -12.88
C LEU A 92 -0.88 26.64 -12.10
N TYR A 93 -0.86 25.60 -11.27
CA TYR A 93 -1.92 25.24 -10.32
C TYR A 93 -1.56 25.83 -8.95
N PHE A 94 -2.58 26.22 -8.17
CA PHE A 94 -2.37 26.82 -6.85
C PHE A 94 -3.68 26.77 -6.05
N ILE A 95 -3.61 27.04 -4.77
CA ILE A 95 -4.76 27.18 -3.87
C ILE A 95 -5.08 28.65 -3.70
N SER A 96 -6.37 28.97 -3.65
CA SER A 96 -6.82 30.33 -3.39
C SER A 96 -8.15 30.36 -2.65
N ASP A 97 -8.31 31.31 -1.73
CA ASP A 97 -9.56 31.63 -1.04
C ASP A 97 -10.41 32.66 -1.81
N ARG A 98 -10.14 32.88 -3.09
CA ARG A 98 -10.93 33.77 -3.95
C ARG A 98 -12.33 33.22 -4.21
N PRO A 99 -13.36 34.08 -4.27
CA PRO A 99 -14.72 33.65 -4.51
C PRO A 99 -14.85 32.91 -5.86
N ALA A 100 -15.61 31.79 -5.87
CA ALA A 100 -15.89 31.02 -7.07
C ALA A 100 -16.71 31.82 -8.12
N PHE A 101 -17.57 32.74 -7.66
CA PHE A 101 -18.39 33.64 -8.46
C PHE A 101 -18.69 34.95 -7.71
N GLU A 102 -19.16 35.96 -8.43
CA GLU A 102 -19.52 37.25 -7.79
C GLU A 102 -20.65 37.08 -6.77
N GLY A 103 -20.38 37.50 -5.53
CA GLY A 103 -21.32 37.35 -4.40
C GLY A 103 -21.16 36.07 -3.58
N ASP A 104 -20.22 35.23 -3.91
CA ASP A 104 -19.85 34.08 -3.09
C ASP A 104 -19.18 34.57 -1.79
N GLU A 105 -19.76 34.14 -0.65
CA GLU A 105 -19.23 34.48 0.69
C GLU A 105 -18.35 33.37 1.27
N GLN A 106 -18.31 32.18 0.64
CA GLN A 106 -17.46 31.08 1.07
C GLN A 106 -15.99 31.43 0.83
N ARG A 107 -15.14 31.05 1.76
CA ARG A 107 -13.69 31.35 1.75
C ARG A 107 -12.92 30.11 2.13
N ASP A 108 -13.12 29.03 1.42
CA ASP A 108 -12.33 27.80 1.49
C ASP A 108 -11.15 27.84 0.51
N GLY A 109 -10.20 26.97 0.73
CA GLY A 109 -9.05 26.80 -0.14
C GLY A 109 -9.41 25.99 -1.36
N ASP A 110 -9.65 26.64 -2.48
CA ASP A 110 -9.97 25.98 -3.77
C ASP A 110 -8.75 25.82 -4.66
N ILE A 111 -8.72 24.77 -5.49
CA ILE A 111 -7.73 24.60 -6.54
C ILE A 111 -8.09 25.46 -7.75
N TRP A 112 -7.17 26.33 -8.11
CA TRP A 112 -7.21 27.16 -9.31
C TRP A 112 -6.03 26.84 -10.23
N ARG A 113 -6.14 27.22 -11.49
CA ARG A 113 -5.00 27.19 -12.43
C ARG A 113 -4.92 28.47 -13.24
N TYR A 114 -3.69 28.89 -13.52
CA TYR A 114 -3.36 30.06 -14.33
C TYR A 114 -2.58 29.64 -15.57
N SER A 115 -2.98 30.15 -16.75
CA SER A 115 -2.29 29.86 -18.00
C SER A 115 -0.95 30.60 -18.06
N LEU A 116 0.11 29.82 -18.30
CA LEU A 116 1.47 30.36 -18.50
C LEU A 116 1.75 30.70 -19.99
N SER A 117 0.78 30.52 -20.89
CA SER A 117 0.89 30.90 -22.29
C SER A 117 0.83 32.42 -22.54
N GLY A 118 0.49 33.22 -21.51
CA GLY A 118 0.41 34.66 -21.55
C GLY A 118 -0.96 35.23 -21.95
N ASP A 119 -1.98 34.36 -22.08
CA ASP A 119 -3.37 34.79 -22.37
C ASP A 119 -4.13 35.25 -21.11
N GLY A 120 -3.53 35.06 -19.93
CA GLY A 120 -4.09 35.49 -18.64
C GLY A 120 -5.29 34.67 -18.15
N THR A 121 -5.56 33.52 -18.76
CA THR A 121 -6.67 32.63 -18.37
C THR A 121 -6.47 32.14 -16.93
N LEU A 122 -7.52 32.31 -16.09
CA LEU A 122 -7.57 31.91 -14.70
C LEU A 122 -8.85 31.09 -14.49
N GLU A 123 -8.73 29.85 -13.99
CA GLU A 123 -9.85 28.92 -13.91
C GLU A 123 -9.90 28.23 -12.54
N ARG A 124 -11.09 28.15 -11.91
CA ARG A 124 -11.39 27.27 -10.78
C ARG A 124 -11.66 25.86 -11.29
N LEU A 125 -11.07 24.84 -10.67
CA LEU A 125 -11.30 23.47 -11.09
C LEU A 125 -12.63 22.93 -10.58
N GLY A 126 -13.31 22.12 -11.40
CA GLY A 126 -14.57 21.50 -11.04
C GLY A 126 -14.46 20.32 -10.05
N ILE A 127 -13.24 19.99 -9.59
CA ILE A 127 -12.97 18.94 -8.61
C ILE A 127 -13.07 19.42 -7.17
N ASN A 128 -13.06 20.74 -6.94
CA ASN A 128 -13.18 21.34 -5.62
C ASN A 128 -14.48 20.91 -4.92
N SER A 129 -14.45 20.87 -3.61
CA SER A 129 -15.57 20.53 -2.73
C SER A 129 -16.01 21.75 -1.90
N ASP A 130 -16.86 21.54 -0.91
CA ASP A 130 -17.21 22.57 0.11
C ASP A 130 -16.19 22.59 1.27
N ALA A 131 -15.10 21.85 1.15
CA ALA A 131 -14.02 21.76 2.12
C ALA A 131 -12.72 22.29 1.52
N ASP A 132 -11.71 22.52 2.35
CA ASP A 132 -10.41 22.99 1.88
C ASP A 132 -9.68 21.92 1.06
N GLU A 133 -9.12 22.33 -0.07
CA GLU A 133 -8.16 21.63 -0.88
C GLU A 133 -6.76 22.25 -0.72
N TYR A 134 -5.69 21.42 -0.87
CA TYR A 134 -4.30 21.84 -0.71
C TYR A 134 -3.38 21.13 -1.73
N SER A 135 -2.26 21.76 -2.03
CA SER A 135 -1.11 21.23 -2.76
C SER A 135 -1.47 20.43 -4.02
N PRO A 136 -2.08 21.05 -5.03
CA PRO A 136 -2.40 20.40 -6.27
C PRO A 136 -1.13 19.99 -7.04
N VAL A 137 -1.08 18.75 -7.54
CA VAL A 137 -0.01 18.21 -8.37
C VAL A 137 -0.62 17.51 -9.58
N VAL A 138 -0.21 17.89 -10.78
CA VAL A 138 -0.65 17.24 -12.02
C VAL A 138 0.47 16.39 -12.58
N THR A 139 0.17 15.16 -12.98
CA THR A 139 1.14 14.21 -13.52
C THR A 139 1.28 14.32 -15.03
N ALA A 140 2.24 13.58 -15.61
CA ALA A 140 2.41 13.52 -17.05
C ALA A 140 1.20 12.89 -17.79
N SER A 141 0.46 12.01 -17.10
CA SER A 141 -0.79 11.42 -17.59
C SER A 141 -1.99 12.39 -17.49
N GLY A 142 -1.82 13.56 -16.87
CA GLY A 142 -2.86 14.55 -16.62
C GLY A 142 -3.67 14.31 -15.35
N ASN A 143 -3.42 13.23 -14.59
CA ASN A 143 -4.10 12.99 -13.34
C ASN A 143 -3.74 14.08 -12.32
N LEU A 144 -4.73 14.48 -11.51
CA LEU A 144 -4.57 15.46 -10.44
C LEU A 144 -4.49 14.74 -9.10
N TYR A 145 -3.48 15.08 -8.30
CA TYR A 145 -3.34 14.67 -6.91
C TYR A 145 -3.38 15.92 -6.03
N PHE A 146 -4.00 15.81 -4.86
CA PHE A 146 -4.16 16.93 -3.94
C PHE A 146 -4.50 16.43 -2.54
N ALA A 147 -4.34 17.27 -1.51
CA ALA A 147 -4.86 17.02 -0.19
C ALA A 147 -6.22 17.67 -0.02
N SER A 148 -7.10 17.12 0.81
CA SER A 148 -8.42 17.69 1.09
C SER A 148 -8.96 17.27 2.45
N THR A 149 -9.74 18.16 3.07
CA THR A 149 -10.49 17.91 4.30
C THR A 149 -11.92 17.43 4.03
N ARG A 150 -12.24 17.03 2.78
CA ARG A 150 -13.57 16.58 2.38
C ARG A 150 -14.06 15.37 3.16
N ASP A 151 -15.36 15.23 3.30
CA ASP A 151 -15.99 14.09 3.96
C ASP A 151 -15.60 12.75 3.30
N GLY A 152 -15.53 11.69 4.11
CA GLY A 152 -15.21 10.34 3.67
C GLY A 152 -13.72 10.00 3.67
N GLY A 153 -12.87 10.88 4.17
CA GLY A 153 -11.46 10.60 4.42
C GLY A 153 -11.21 9.74 5.66
N SER A 154 -9.95 9.40 5.89
CA SER A 154 -9.49 8.61 7.04
C SER A 154 -9.11 9.47 8.24
N GLY A 155 -8.69 10.72 8.01
CA GLY A 155 -8.12 11.64 8.99
C GLY A 155 -8.67 13.06 8.92
N GLN A 156 -7.86 14.02 9.40
CA GLN A 156 -8.17 15.44 9.37
C GLN A 156 -7.96 16.06 7.98
N GLY A 157 -7.06 15.48 7.21
CA GLY A 157 -6.79 15.76 5.83
C GLY A 157 -6.21 14.51 5.19
N ASP A 158 -6.60 14.22 3.96
CA ASP A 158 -6.19 13.03 3.22
C ASP A 158 -5.69 13.39 1.83
N LEU A 159 -4.84 12.56 1.25
CA LEU A 159 -4.40 12.67 -0.13
C LEU A 159 -5.36 11.93 -1.06
N TYR A 160 -5.73 12.60 -2.14
CA TYR A 160 -6.67 12.13 -3.15
C TYR A 160 -6.04 12.13 -4.54
N ARG A 161 -6.62 11.34 -5.43
CA ARG A 161 -6.34 11.32 -6.87
C ARG A 161 -7.63 11.52 -7.64
N ALA A 162 -7.60 12.36 -8.66
CA ALA A 162 -8.64 12.47 -9.66
C ALA A 162 -8.07 12.12 -11.03
N THR A 163 -8.62 11.08 -11.67
CA THR A 163 -8.17 10.64 -13.00
C THR A 163 -8.63 11.62 -14.06
N HIS A 164 -7.73 12.02 -14.95
CA HIS A 164 -8.06 12.89 -16.08
C HIS A 164 -8.71 12.10 -17.22
N SER A 165 -9.75 12.69 -17.82
CA SER A 165 -10.44 12.16 -19.00
C SER A 165 -10.75 13.29 -20.00
N ALA A 166 -11.32 12.94 -21.16
CA ALA A 166 -11.75 13.93 -22.15
C ALA A 166 -12.84 14.88 -21.62
N ASP A 167 -13.61 14.44 -20.63
CA ASP A 167 -14.70 15.20 -20.01
C ASP A 167 -14.26 15.98 -18.75
N GLY A 168 -12.97 15.99 -18.44
CA GLY A 168 -12.39 16.62 -17.25
C GLY A 168 -11.88 15.59 -16.21
N PHE A 169 -11.98 15.92 -14.92
CA PHE A 169 -11.56 15.03 -13.85
C PHE A 169 -12.71 14.13 -13.38
N ALA A 170 -12.41 12.84 -13.21
CA ALA A 170 -13.30 11.91 -12.52
C ALA A 170 -13.42 12.30 -11.03
N PRO A 171 -14.43 11.79 -10.29
CA PRO A 171 -14.51 11.98 -8.85
C PRO A 171 -13.20 11.61 -8.15
N ALA A 172 -12.85 12.38 -7.13
CA ALA A 172 -11.62 12.15 -6.37
C ALA A 172 -11.70 10.86 -5.55
N GLU A 173 -10.64 10.06 -5.60
CA GLU A 173 -10.46 8.81 -4.87
C GLU A 173 -9.36 8.98 -3.83
N SER A 174 -9.61 8.52 -2.58
CA SER A 174 -8.57 8.49 -1.53
C SER A 174 -7.41 7.58 -1.94
N LEU A 175 -6.17 7.98 -1.64
CA LEU A 175 -4.99 7.13 -1.90
C LEU A 175 -4.91 5.91 -0.97
N GLY A 176 -5.84 5.80 -0.03
CA GLY A 176 -5.94 4.67 0.87
C GLY A 176 -4.90 4.68 2.00
N PRO A 177 -5.00 3.71 2.90
CA PRO A 177 -4.33 3.75 4.20
C PRO A 177 -2.83 3.41 4.17
N ALA A 178 -2.26 3.01 3.03
CA ALA A 178 -0.80 2.98 2.87
C ALA A 178 -0.20 4.40 2.96
N VAL A 179 -0.96 5.40 2.49
CA VAL A 179 -0.57 6.80 2.44
C VAL A 179 -1.33 7.62 3.49
N ASN A 180 -2.66 7.52 3.52
CA ASN A 180 -3.52 8.26 4.43
C ASN A 180 -3.64 7.59 5.80
N SER A 181 -3.71 8.37 6.87
CA SER A 181 -3.80 7.89 8.25
C SER A 181 -5.01 8.52 8.97
N ARG A 182 -5.17 8.23 10.26
CA ARG A 182 -6.18 8.89 11.10
C ARG A 182 -5.83 10.32 11.51
N THR A 183 -4.64 10.77 11.17
CA THR A 183 -4.16 12.12 11.46
C THR A 183 -4.37 13.01 10.23
N GLY A 184 -3.39 13.77 9.77
CA GLY A 184 -3.54 14.58 8.57
C GLY A 184 -2.35 14.40 7.64
N GLU A 185 -2.64 14.25 6.35
CA GLU A 185 -1.66 14.24 5.27
C GLU A 185 -1.89 15.43 4.37
N TRP A 186 -0.79 16.16 4.09
CA TRP A 186 -0.81 17.47 3.44
C TRP A 186 0.33 17.62 2.43
N ASN A 187 0.31 18.68 1.66
CA ASN A 187 1.48 19.22 0.98
C ASN A 187 2.33 18.21 0.21
N LEU A 188 1.71 17.49 -0.72
CA LEU A 188 2.41 16.47 -1.50
C LEU A 188 3.27 17.05 -2.63
N TRP A 189 4.37 16.41 -2.90
CA TRP A 189 5.04 16.35 -4.20
C TRP A 189 4.91 14.93 -4.76
N LEU A 190 4.74 14.81 -6.06
CA LEU A 190 4.62 13.54 -6.77
C LEU A 190 5.49 13.58 -8.03
N ALA A 191 6.21 12.49 -8.31
CA ALA A 191 6.91 12.32 -9.57
C ALA A 191 5.92 12.33 -10.75
N ALA A 192 6.33 12.93 -11.88
CA ALA A 192 5.45 13.10 -13.05
C ALA A 192 4.95 11.77 -13.64
N ASP A 193 5.67 10.67 -13.43
CA ASP A 193 5.33 9.30 -13.82
C ASP A 193 4.55 8.52 -12.73
N GLU A 194 4.17 9.19 -11.65
CA GLU A 194 3.47 8.61 -10.49
C GLU A 194 4.24 7.51 -9.75
N SER A 195 5.57 7.45 -9.91
CA SER A 195 6.40 6.38 -9.34
C SER A 195 6.73 6.56 -7.86
N GLU A 196 6.81 7.79 -7.38
CA GLU A 196 7.15 8.12 -5.99
C GLU A 196 6.55 9.45 -5.53
N MET A 197 6.31 9.60 -4.23
CA MET A 197 5.79 10.81 -3.62
C MET A 197 6.50 11.16 -2.32
N LEU A 198 6.55 12.46 -2.04
CA LEU A 198 6.86 13.05 -0.73
C LEU A 198 5.64 13.85 -0.28
N PHE A 199 5.34 13.81 0.99
CA PHE A 199 4.24 14.59 1.54
C PHE A 199 4.51 14.93 3.01
N GLU A 200 3.75 15.84 3.53
CA GLU A 200 3.73 16.18 4.94
C GLU A 200 2.68 15.36 5.67
N ALA A 201 3.01 14.86 6.86
CA ALA A 201 2.00 14.29 7.75
C ALA A 201 2.13 14.88 9.16
N SER A 202 0.99 15.20 9.75
CA SER A 202 0.90 15.74 11.10
C SER A 202 0.49 14.66 12.11
N SER A 203 1.04 14.75 13.32
CA SER A 203 0.63 13.95 14.48
C SER A 203 0.69 12.42 14.32
N ARG A 204 1.42 11.89 13.35
CA ARG A 204 1.69 10.45 13.30
C ARG A 204 2.58 10.01 14.48
N PRO A 205 2.47 8.77 14.96
CA PRO A 205 3.30 8.29 16.09
C PRO A 205 4.82 8.39 15.85
N THR A 206 5.25 8.40 14.59
CA THR A 206 6.65 8.52 14.17
C THR A 206 7.11 9.96 13.92
N ASN A 207 6.24 10.95 14.10
CA ASN A 207 6.62 12.34 13.95
C ASN A 207 7.62 12.77 15.03
N VAL A 208 8.63 13.54 14.60
CA VAL A 208 9.58 14.26 15.47
C VAL A 208 9.00 15.60 15.90
N SER A 209 8.21 16.23 15.02
CA SER A 209 7.50 17.49 15.28
C SER A 209 5.97 17.30 15.27
N VAL A 210 5.26 18.11 16.04
CA VAL A 210 3.79 18.03 16.09
C VAL A 210 3.12 18.64 14.85
N PRO A 211 3.56 19.80 14.33
CA PRO A 211 2.90 20.42 13.20
C PRO A 211 2.98 19.58 11.91
N GLY A 212 4.16 19.01 11.61
CA GLY A 212 4.32 18.16 10.42
C GLY A 212 5.76 17.76 10.16
N ASP A 213 5.91 16.55 9.63
CA ASP A 213 7.15 15.93 9.22
C ASP A 213 7.02 15.42 7.78
N LEU A 214 8.13 15.29 7.07
CA LEU A 214 8.18 14.73 5.72
C LEU A 214 8.07 13.22 5.74
N TYR A 215 7.25 12.69 4.82
CA TYR A 215 7.07 11.26 4.56
C TYR A 215 7.32 10.94 3.09
N TYR A 216 7.74 9.72 2.83
CA TYR A 216 8.05 9.19 1.51
C TYR A 216 7.32 7.87 1.25
N SER A 217 6.77 7.73 0.05
CA SER A 217 6.18 6.50 -0.46
C SER A 217 6.50 6.34 -1.95
N TRP A 218 6.54 5.12 -2.44
CA TRP A 218 6.72 4.85 -3.87
C TRP A 218 5.81 3.73 -4.35
N ARG A 219 5.60 3.68 -5.65
CA ARG A 219 4.76 2.67 -6.28
C ARG A 219 5.48 1.34 -6.41
N THR A 220 4.75 0.28 -6.08
CA THR A 220 5.06 -1.11 -6.38
C THR A 220 3.92 -1.69 -7.23
N PRO A 221 4.05 -2.91 -7.78
CA PRO A 221 2.93 -3.61 -8.40
C PRO A 221 1.71 -3.78 -7.49
N ALA A 222 1.91 -3.83 -6.17
CA ALA A 222 0.84 -3.92 -5.17
C ALA A 222 0.19 -2.58 -4.79
N GLY A 223 0.68 -1.46 -5.33
CA GLY A 223 0.20 -0.12 -5.01
C GLY A 223 1.27 0.77 -4.36
N TRP A 224 0.85 1.75 -3.56
CA TRP A 224 1.77 2.58 -2.79
C TRP A 224 2.35 1.81 -1.61
N THR A 225 3.66 1.96 -1.35
CA THR A 225 4.26 1.45 -0.11
C THR A 225 3.71 2.18 1.11
N ALA A 226 3.77 1.55 2.28
CA ALA A 226 3.52 2.25 3.53
C ALA A 226 4.43 3.47 3.64
N ALA A 227 3.84 4.60 4.03
CA ALA A 227 4.56 5.87 4.12
C ALA A 227 5.62 5.85 5.21
N MET A 228 6.87 6.14 4.86
CA MET A 228 8.02 6.17 5.76
C MET A 228 8.39 7.59 6.15
N PRO A 229 8.68 7.90 7.43
CA PRO A 229 9.20 9.19 7.82
C PRO A 229 10.59 9.43 7.20
N VAL A 230 10.82 10.63 6.66
CA VAL A 230 12.14 11.03 6.13
C VAL A 230 13.03 11.49 7.29
N SER A 231 13.36 10.56 8.18
CA SER A 231 14.03 10.86 9.47
C SER A 231 15.38 11.57 9.34
N GLN A 232 16.03 11.48 8.16
CA GLN A 232 17.28 12.20 7.89
C GLN A 232 17.08 13.70 7.71
N LEU A 233 15.85 14.15 7.39
CA LEU A 233 15.49 15.53 7.12
C LEU A 233 14.57 16.11 8.18
N ASN A 234 13.74 15.27 8.82
CA ASN A 234 12.80 15.69 9.85
C ASN A 234 13.53 16.18 11.10
N THR A 235 13.15 17.36 11.58
CA THR A 235 13.75 18.03 12.73
C THR A 235 12.71 18.20 13.87
N LYS A 236 13.11 18.83 14.96
CA LYS A 236 12.16 19.21 16.02
C LYS A 236 11.26 20.41 15.64
N GLY A 237 11.59 21.10 14.56
CA GLY A 237 10.74 22.07 13.91
C GLY A 237 9.79 21.39 12.93
N SER A 238 8.93 22.19 12.28
CA SER A 238 8.09 21.68 11.19
C SER A 238 8.89 21.57 9.90
N ASP A 239 8.78 20.44 9.21
CA ASP A 239 9.40 20.18 7.91
C ASP A 239 8.28 19.85 6.91
N LEU A 240 8.00 20.79 5.97
CA LEU A 240 6.74 20.88 5.25
C LEU A 240 6.97 21.16 3.76
N LEU A 241 5.93 21.02 2.94
CA LEU A 241 5.89 21.47 1.54
C LEU A 241 7.08 20.97 0.71
N PRO A 242 7.29 19.66 0.60
CA PRO A 242 8.37 19.13 -0.23
C PRO A 242 8.13 19.44 -1.70
N ARG A 243 9.16 19.85 -2.41
CA ARG A 243 9.15 20.12 -3.85
C ARG A 243 10.46 19.66 -4.48
N MET A 244 10.40 19.11 -5.67
CA MET A 244 11.58 18.64 -6.39
C MET A 244 11.95 19.64 -7.50
N HIS A 245 13.24 19.92 -7.64
CA HIS A 245 13.76 20.63 -8.79
C HIS A 245 13.60 19.76 -10.07
N PRO A 246 13.45 20.37 -11.25
CA PRO A 246 13.32 19.63 -12.51
C PRO A 246 14.50 18.70 -12.85
N ASP A 247 15.67 18.88 -12.21
CA ASP A 247 16.79 17.94 -12.34
C ASP A 247 16.53 16.56 -11.74
N GLY A 248 15.49 16.43 -10.87
CA GLY A 248 15.18 15.21 -10.16
C GLY A 248 16.17 14.83 -9.04
N GLU A 249 17.11 15.73 -8.72
CA GLU A 249 18.19 15.46 -7.77
C GLU A 249 18.14 16.38 -6.54
N THR A 250 17.53 17.57 -6.66
CA THR A 250 17.47 18.56 -5.59
C THR A 250 16.07 18.65 -4.99
N LEU A 251 15.93 18.31 -3.71
CA LEU A 251 14.71 18.47 -2.92
C LEU A 251 14.72 19.82 -2.21
N TYR A 252 13.62 20.56 -2.30
CA TYR A 252 13.31 21.76 -1.53
C TYR A 252 12.17 21.45 -0.55
N TYR A 253 12.24 21.99 0.64
CA TYR A 253 11.15 21.91 1.62
C TYR A 253 11.20 23.11 2.57
N ALA A 254 10.07 23.48 3.15
CA ALA A 254 10.02 24.50 4.17
C ALA A 254 10.40 23.89 5.52
N SER A 255 11.28 24.56 6.28
CA SER A 255 11.65 24.13 7.62
C SER A 255 11.61 25.29 8.60
N ALA A 256 11.05 25.06 9.77
CA ALA A 256 11.07 25.99 10.89
C ALA A 256 12.22 25.75 11.88
N ALA A 257 13.09 24.77 11.62
CA ALA A 257 14.23 24.44 12.49
C ALA A 257 15.31 25.56 12.48
N ILE A 258 15.34 26.34 11.41
CA ILE A 258 16.34 27.43 11.20
C ILE A 258 15.79 28.77 11.69
N GLY A 259 15.05 28.79 12.81
CA GLY A 259 14.52 30.00 13.42
C GLY A 259 13.02 30.02 13.60
N ALA A 260 12.46 31.14 14.04
CA ALA A 260 11.01 31.29 14.22
C ALA A 260 10.25 31.59 12.91
N LYS A 261 10.92 31.59 11.76
CA LYS A 261 10.37 31.89 10.43
C LYS A 261 10.54 30.69 9.51
N ALA A 262 9.58 30.49 8.62
CA ALA A 262 9.67 29.46 7.60
C ALA A 262 10.76 29.80 6.57
N ALA A 263 11.74 28.94 6.43
CA ALA A 263 12.80 29.03 5.42
C ALA A 263 12.71 27.85 4.44
N ILE A 264 13.04 28.09 3.17
CA ILE A 264 13.15 27.02 2.18
C ILE A 264 14.56 26.42 2.27
N VAL A 265 14.63 25.14 2.53
CA VAL A 265 15.86 24.36 2.67
C VAL A 265 16.06 23.52 1.44
N MET A 266 17.32 23.35 1.01
CA MET A 266 17.70 22.54 -0.15
C MET A 266 18.57 21.35 0.28
N THR A 267 18.33 20.18 -0.28
CA THR A 267 19.17 18.99 -0.05
C THR A 267 19.25 18.10 -1.29
N ALA A 268 20.32 17.32 -1.41
CA ALA A 268 20.44 16.30 -2.43
C ALA A 268 19.47 15.14 -2.11
N TRP A 269 18.53 14.84 -3.02
CA TRP A 269 17.53 13.80 -2.81
C TRP A 269 18.04 12.37 -3.03
N PRO A 270 18.90 12.06 -4.05
CA PRO A 270 19.25 10.68 -4.35
C PRO A 270 19.90 9.91 -3.19
N PRO A 271 20.77 10.50 -2.35
CA PRO A 271 21.30 9.81 -1.17
C PRO A 271 20.21 9.48 -0.13
N VAL A 272 19.30 10.42 0.13
CA VAL A 272 18.20 10.25 1.08
C VAL A 272 17.24 9.17 0.58
N ARG A 273 16.79 9.26 -0.67
CA ARG A 273 15.96 8.26 -1.33
C ARG A 273 16.56 6.87 -1.27
N ARG A 274 17.86 6.73 -1.60
CA ARG A 274 18.56 5.44 -1.54
C ARG A 274 18.56 4.88 -0.12
N SER A 275 18.85 5.71 0.87
CA SER A 275 18.84 5.31 2.28
C SER A 275 17.45 4.81 2.70
N LEU A 276 16.38 5.55 2.38
CA LEU A 276 15.01 5.15 2.68
C LEU A 276 14.63 3.82 2.02
N ARG A 277 14.89 3.67 0.72
CA ARG A 277 14.60 2.43 0.00
C ARG A 277 15.45 1.24 0.47
N THR A 278 16.66 1.49 0.98
CA THR A 278 17.51 0.44 1.55
C THR A 278 17.11 0.06 2.97
N SER A 279 16.66 1.03 3.76
CA SER A 279 16.14 0.80 5.12
C SER A 279 14.72 0.24 5.13
N TYR A 280 14.03 0.31 4.00
CA TYR A 280 12.76 -0.34 3.80
C TYR A 280 13.01 -1.86 3.71
N ALA A 281 12.92 -2.51 4.81
CA ALA A 281 12.91 -3.96 4.86
C ALA A 281 11.45 -4.38 5.04
N PRO A 282 10.87 -5.07 4.02
CA PRO A 282 9.56 -5.62 4.22
C PRO A 282 9.59 -6.54 5.44
N SER A 283 8.68 -6.37 6.37
CA SER A 283 8.49 -7.35 7.41
C SER A 283 7.71 -8.53 6.83
N LEU A 284 8.13 -9.72 7.19
CA LEU A 284 7.39 -10.93 6.87
C LEU A 284 6.47 -11.24 8.05
N LEU A 285 5.17 -11.22 7.81
CA LEU A 285 4.19 -11.69 8.79
C LEU A 285 4.12 -13.20 8.76
N VAL A 286 4.21 -13.81 9.93
CA VAL A 286 4.19 -15.26 10.09
C VAL A 286 3.12 -15.64 11.11
N ALA A 287 2.07 -16.34 10.66
CA ALA A 287 1.10 -16.95 11.56
C ALA A 287 1.73 -18.19 12.21
N ASN A 288 1.78 -18.23 13.55
CA ASN A 288 2.37 -19.32 14.32
C ASN A 288 1.28 -20.07 15.07
N ARG A 289 0.92 -21.26 14.60
CA ARG A 289 -0.23 -22.00 15.09
C ARG A 289 -0.16 -22.30 16.58
N SER A 290 0.92 -22.92 17.03
CA SER A 290 1.07 -23.33 18.42
C SER A 290 1.60 -22.24 19.35
N SER A 291 2.09 -21.10 18.81
CA SER A 291 2.38 -19.91 19.61
C SER A 291 1.16 -18.99 19.75
N HIS A 292 0.08 -19.21 18.97
CA HIS A 292 -1.13 -18.39 18.96
C HIS A 292 -0.87 -16.91 18.70
N ASP A 293 0.07 -16.61 17.79
CA ASP A 293 0.46 -15.25 17.45
C ASP A 293 0.73 -15.06 15.95
N VAL A 294 0.76 -13.81 15.54
CA VAL A 294 1.37 -13.36 14.29
C VAL A 294 2.67 -12.66 14.63
N ALA A 295 3.79 -13.20 14.16
CA ALA A 295 5.12 -12.60 14.31
C ALA A 295 5.45 -11.69 13.13
N PHE A 296 6.08 -10.56 13.43
CA PHE A 296 6.66 -9.63 12.46
C PHE A 296 8.15 -9.91 12.39
N LEU A 297 8.57 -10.60 11.35
CA LEU A 297 9.95 -11.00 11.12
C LEU A 297 10.63 -9.94 10.25
N ASP A 298 11.61 -9.25 10.82
CA ASP A 298 12.46 -8.29 10.10
C ASP A 298 13.44 -9.04 9.21
N LEU A 299 13.29 -8.89 7.89
CA LEU A 299 14.14 -9.57 6.91
C LEU A 299 15.56 -8.98 6.80
N ALA A 300 15.81 -7.79 7.33
CA ALA A 300 17.16 -7.21 7.32
C ALA A 300 18.08 -7.93 8.30
N ASN A 301 17.59 -8.21 9.52
CA ASN A 301 18.39 -8.84 10.58
C ASN A 301 17.99 -10.29 10.89
N GLY A 302 16.80 -10.72 10.43
CA GLY A 302 16.26 -12.05 10.69
C GLY A 302 15.64 -12.21 12.09
N GLU A 303 15.37 -11.12 12.79
CA GLU A 303 14.81 -11.12 14.14
C GLU A 303 13.30 -10.81 14.13
N ILE A 304 12.59 -11.30 15.14
CA ILE A 304 11.19 -10.95 15.34
C ILE A 304 11.13 -9.61 16.06
N SER A 305 10.65 -8.58 15.35
CA SER A 305 10.52 -7.23 15.88
C SER A 305 9.29 -7.07 16.79
N HIS A 306 8.22 -7.81 16.50
CA HIS A 306 6.95 -7.71 17.20
C HIS A 306 6.16 -9.01 17.12
N ARG A 307 5.24 -9.25 18.09
CA ARG A 307 4.29 -10.34 18.09
C ARG A 307 2.91 -9.83 18.48
N VAL A 308 1.90 -10.26 17.76
CA VAL A 308 0.50 -9.96 18.06
C VAL A 308 -0.20 -11.25 18.44
N ALA A 309 -0.69 -11.32 19.67
CA ALA A 309 -1.50 -12.44 20.11
C ALA A 309 -2.81 -12.49 19.32
N THR A 310 -3.24 -13.68 18.94
CA THR A 310 -4.47 -13.94 18.18
C THR A 310 -5.32 -14.98 18.88
N GLY A 311 -6.43 -15.38 18.27
CA GLY A 311 -7.16 -16.59 18.67
C GLY A 311 -6.31 -17.85 18.51
N GLU A 312 -6.78 -18.96 19.07
CA GLU A 312 -6.08 -20.25 19.06
C GLU A 312 -5.83 -20.76 17.63
N GLY A 313 -4.59 -21.14 17.32
CA GLY A 313 -4.18 -21.77 16.08
C GLY A 313 -4.36 -20.87 14.84
N PRO A 314 -3.76 -19.69 14.75
CA PRO A 314 -3.83 -18.90 13.52
C PRO A 314 -3.20 -19.69 12.38
N HIS A 315 -3.95 -19.84 11.27
CA HIS A 315 -3.54 -20.65 10.13
C HIS A 315 -3.03 -19.78 9.00
N LEU A 316 -3.93 -19.19 8.24
CA LEU A 316 -3.58 -18.33 7.13
C LEU A 316 -3.86 -16.87 7.48
N LEU A 317 -3.10 -16.00 6.84
CA LEU A 317 -3.29 -14.55 6.86
C LEU A 317 -4.01 -14.13 5.59
N SER A 318 -4.92 -13.16 5.69
CA SER A 318 -5.55 -12.56 4.51
C SER A 318 -4.52 -11.86 3.61
N ASN A 319 -4.96 -11.44 2.43
CA ASN A 319 -4.25 -10.40 1.69
C ASN A 319 -4.07 -9.16 2.56
N LEU A 320 -3.06 -8.38 2.26
CA LEU A 320 -2.91 -7.04 2.83
C LEU A 320 -3.87 -6.09 2.11
N ASP A 321 -4.73 -5.43 2.86
CA ASP A 321 -5.60 -4.37 2.34
C ASP A 321 -5.57 -3.19 3.29
N GLY A 322 -5.09 -2.08 2.80
CA GLY A 322 -5.02 -0.86 3.57
C GLY A 322 -4.12 -0.91 4.81
N GLY A 323 -3.04 -1.69 4.78
CA GLY A 323 -2.19 -1.91 5.95
C GLY A 323 -2.85 -2.78 7.02
N ARG A 324 -3.92 -3.51 6.67
CA ARG A 324 -4.63 -4.43 7.57
C ARG A 324 -4.47 -5.86 7.09
N VAL A 325 -4.30 -6.78 8.01
CA VAL A 325 -4.31 -8.21 7.78
C VAL A 325 -5.28 -8.87 8.75
N LEU A 326 -5.98 -9.89 8.28
CA LEU A 326 -6.90 -10.68 9.09
C LEU A 326 -6.29 -12.05 9.37
N ALA A 327 -6.14 -12.39 10.64
CA ALA A 327 -5.77 -13.71 11.12
C ALA A 327 -7.01 -14.45 11.62
N THR A 328 -7.17 -15.70 11.20
CA THR A 328 -8.28 -16.56 11.65
C THR A 328 -7.76 -17.64 12.59
N GLY A 329 -8.33 -17.75 13.77
CA GLY A 329 -8.01 -18.79 14.75
C GLY A 329 -8.78 -20.08 14.44
N PHE A 330 -8.08 -21.07 13.95
CA PHE A 330 -8.64 -22.36 13.53
C PHE A 330 -9.01 -23.29 14.73
N GLY A 331 -8.46 -23.00 15.90
CA GLY A 331 -8.60 -23.83 17.10
C GLY A 331 -7.43 -24.81 17.29
N GLU A 332 -7.33 -25.44 18.45
CA GLU A 332 -6.32 -26.46 18.75
C GLU A 332 -6.68 -27.80 18.10
N PHE A 333 -5.67 -28.43 17.50
CA PHE A 333 -5.74 -29.81 17.06
C PHE A 333 -4.99 -30.72 18.03
N PRO A 334 -5.62 -31.78 18.51
CA PRO A 334 -4.93 -32.75 19.36
C PRO A 334 -3.90 -33.64 18.62
N GLU A 335 -3.85 -33.62 17.27
CA GLU A 335 -2.94 -34.44 16.46
C GLU A 335 -2.58 -33.76 15.13
N PRO A 336 -1.38 -34.02 14.56
CA PRO A 336 -0.98 -33.43 13.27
C PRO A 336 -1.88 -33.88 12.11
N HIS A 337 -2.10 -32.96 11.18
CA HIS A 337 -2.98 -33.11 10.02
C HIS A 337 -2.65 -34.31 9.12
N ALA A 338 -3.19 -35.44 9.35
CA ALA A 338 -3.22 -36.52 8.38
C ALA A 338 -4.42 -37.43 8.66
N GLY A 339 -5.53 -37.18 7.97
CA GLY A 339 -6.61 -38.14 7.97
C GLY A 339 -7.91 -37.63 7.34
N PRO A 340 -8.73 -38.52 6.82
CA PRO A 340 -10.02 -38.18 6.24
C PRO A 340 -10.96 -37.55 7.27
N VAL A 341 -11.91 -36.72 6.78
CA VAL A 341 -12.95 -36.01 7.56
C VAL A 341 -13.62 -36.87 8.65
N SER A 342 -13.77 -38.19 8.39
CA SER A 342 -14.36 -39.13 9.33
C SER A 342 -13.60 -39.36 10.63
N LYS A 343 -12.38 -38.85 10.77
CA LYS A 343 -11.55 -38.93 11.98
C LYS A 343 -11.38 -37.62 12.72
N ARG A 344 -12.00 -36.54 12.24
CA ARG A 344 -11.94 -35.23 12.92
C ARG A 344 -12.84 -35.25 14.17
N PRO A 345 -12.46 -34.54 15.25
CA PRO A 345 -13.33 -34.42 16.42
C PRO A 345 -14.65 -33.74 16.05
N PRO A 346 -15.75 -34.07 16.74
CA PRO A 346 -17.04 -33.44 16.49
C PRO A 346 -16.98 -31.91 16.67
N PHE A 347 -17.76 -31.21 15.87
CA PHE A 347 -17.90 -29.73 15.85
C PHE A 347 -18.05 -29.09 17.24
N GLU A 348 -18.76 -29.73 18.16
CA GLU A 348 -19.01 -29.25 19.52
C GLU A 348 -17.75 -29.04 20.36
N GLN A 349 -16.58 -29.49 19.92
CA GLN A 349 -15.30 -29.31 20.60
C GLN A 349 -14.46 -28.14 20.07
N VAL A 350 -14.87 -27.46 19.01
CA VAL A 350 -14.16 -26.29 18.45
C VAL A 350 -14.82 -25.00 18.95
N LEU A 351 -14.60 -24.68 20.23
CA LEU A 351 -15.36 -23.62 20.91
C LEU A 351 -14.84 -22.19 20.72
N ASN A 352 -13.72 -21.96 20.01
CA ASN A 352 -13.03 -20.65 20.02
C ASN A 352 -12.68 -20.11 18.62
N SER A 353 -13.55 -20.31 17.62
CA SER A 353 -13.39 -19.66 16.32
C SER A 353 -13.36 -18.14 16.47
N ARG A 354 -12.24 -17.53 16.16
CA ARG A 354 -12.04 -16.08 16.26
C ARG A 354 -11.39 -15.53 15.01
N MET A 355 -11.59 -14.24 14.79
CA MET A 355 -10.79 -13.45 13.88
C MET A 355 -10.12 -12.31 14.63
N THR A 356 -8.91 -11.95 14.20
CA THR A 356 -8.13 -10.82 14.71
C THR A 356 -7.70 -9.97 13.53
N LEU A 357 -8.20 -8.74 13.46
CA LEU A 357 -7.78 -7.76 12.46
C LEU A 357 -6.62 -6.94 13.03
N ILE A 358 -5.50 -6.95 12.32
CA ILE A 358 -4.23 -6.36 12.77
C ILE A 358 -3.86 -5.21 11.82
N ASP A 359 -3.50 -4.06 12.39
CA ASP A 359 -2.78 -3.00 11.66
C ASP A 359 -1.31 -3.37 11.57
N VAL A 360 -0.82 -3.68 10.38
CA VAL A 360 0.56 -4.15 10.18
C VAL A 360 1.61 -3.07 10.39
N ARG A 361 1.24 -1.79 10.31
CA ARG A 361 2.17 -0.66 10.46
C ARG A 361 2.71 -0.51 11.88
N ASN A 362 1.95 -0.94 12.86
CA ASN A 362 2.30 -0.80 14.28
C ASN A 362 2.00 -2.05 15.13
N GLY A 363 1.50 -3.12 14.51
CA GLY A 363 1.14 -4.35 15.20
C GLY A 363 -0.06 -4.22 16.14
N SER A 364 -0.91 -3.19 16.02
CA SER A 364 -2.07 -3.05 16.89
C SER A 364 -3.23 -3.92 16.43
N VAL A 365 -3.97 -4.49 17.39
CA VAL A 365 -5.24 -5.17 17.12
C VAL A 365 -6.32 -4.10 16.92
N LEU A 366 -6.90 -4.05 15.71
CA LEU A 366 -8.01 -3.15 15.35
C LEU A 366 -9.36 -3.71 15.77
N LEU A 367 -9.51 -5.02 15.64
CA LEU A 367 -10.73 -5.75 15.98
C LEU A 367 -10.38 -7.18 16.36
N GLU A 368 -10.97 -7.66 17.42
CA GLU A 368 -11.01 -9.08 17.75
C GLU A 368 -12.45 -9.48 18.06
N THR A 369 -12.94 -10.51 17.39
CA THR A 369 -14.30 -10.99 17.59
C THR A 369 -14.41 -12.49 17.43
N ARG A 370 -15.43 -13.07 18.07
CA ARG A 370 -15.79 -14.47 17.88
C ARG A 370 -16.61 -14.61 16.58
N LEU A 371 -16.36 -15.70 15.87
CA LEU A 371 -17.13 -16.07 14.67
C LEU A 371 -18.21 -17.08 15.05
N ASP A 372 -19.45 -16.62 15.12
CA ASP A 372 -20.58 -17.51 15.33
C ASP A 372 -20.94 -18.21 14.00
N ASN A 373 -21.27 -19.50 14.06
CA ASN A 373 -21.60 -20.34 12.90
C ASN A 373 -20.50 -20.41 11.85
N CYS A 374 -19.24 -20.37 12.27
CA CYS A 374 -18.07 -20.58 11.43
C CYS A 374 -17.08 -21.49 12.17
N ALA A 375 -17.19 -22.78 11.97
CA ALA A 375 -16.29 -23.74 12.58
C ALA A 375 -15.06 -23.92 11.71
N ARG A 376 -13.90 -23.97 12.36
CA ARG A 376 -12.59 -24.04 11.72
C ARG A 376 -12.44 -22.99 10.63
N PRO A 377 -12.43 -21.69 10.98
CA PRO A 377 -12.13 -20.62 10.05
C PRO A 377 -10.68 -20.78 9.60
N HIS A 378 -10.47 -21.06 8.30
CA HIS A 378 -9.14 -21.43 7.81
C HIS A 378 -8.44 -20.29 7.11
N ALA A 379 -9.03 -19.78 6.05
CA ALA A 379 -8.48 -18.67 5.26
C ALA A 379 -9.40 -17.47 5.31
N SER A 380 -8.82 -16.30 5.05
CA SER A 380 -9.55 -15.05 4.96
C SER A 380 -9.06 -14.21 3.79
N TRP A 381 -9.93 -13.28 3.32
CA TRP A 381 -9.62 -12.31 2.30
C TRP A 381 -10.31 -10.97 2.61
N ILE A 382 -9.61 -9.85 2.42
CA ILE A 382 -10.15 -8.51 2.65
C ILE A 382 -10.42 -7.83 1.31
N VAL A 383 -11.61 -7.21 1.17
CA VAL A 383 -11.96 -6.31 0.07
C VAL A 383 -12.62 -5.07 0.68
N GLY A 384 -11.87 -3.99 0.83
CA GLY A 384 -12.31 -2.78 1.53
C GLY A 384 -12.64 -3.07 2.99
N ASP A 385 -13.85 -2.74 3.45
CA ASP A 385 -14.30 -3.01 4.83
C ASP A 385 -15.03 -4.36 5.00
N ARG A 386 -14.95 -5.24 4.00
CA ARG A 386 -15.53 -6.59 4.02
C ARG A 386 -14.44 -7.64 4.19
N GLY A 387 -14.59 -8.51 5.17
CA GLY A 387 -13.78 -9.71 5.35
C GLY A 387 -14.54 -10.95 4.90
N PHE A 388 -13.89 -11.83 4.15
CA PHE A 388 -14.43 -13.13 3.71
C PHE A 388 -13.63 -14.23 4.38
N ILE A 389 -14.29 -15.17 5.06
CA ILE A 389 -13.66 -16.20 5.89
C ILE A 389 -14.22 -17.57 5.52
N THR A 390 -13.37 -18.54 5.20
CA THR A 390 -13.82 -19.93 5.01
C THR A 390 -14.18 -20.57 6.33
N CYS A 391 -15.34 -21.24 6.36
CA CYS A 391 -15.82 -22.04 7.48
C CYS A 391 -15.80 -23.50 7.06
N GLN A 392 -14.67 -24.18 7.30
CA GLN A 392 -14.34 -25.45 6.68
C GLN A 392 -15.37 -26.55 6.92
N ASP A 393 -15.82 -26.69 8.18
CA ASP A 393 -16.78 -27.75 8.55
C ASP A 393 -18.22 -27.39 8.21
N GLU A 394 -18.51 -26.13 7.90
CA GLU A 394 -19.86 -25.64 7.59
C GLU A 394 -20.10 -25.41 6.11
N GLN A 395 -19.12 -25.75 5.26
CA GLN A 395 -19.26 -25.67 3.80
C GLN A 395 -19.71 -24.28 3.34
N ALA A 396 -19.06 -23.25 3.86
CA ALA A 396 -19.45 -21.87 3.60
C ALA A 396 -18.25 -20.91 3.63
N VAL A 397 -18.48 -19.75 3.02
CA VAL A 397 -17.69 -18.54 3.24
C VAL A 397 -18.56 -17.54 3.97
N LEU A 398 -18.10 -17.07 5.12
CA LEU A 398 -18.74 -16.05 5.93
C LEU A 398 -18.22 -14.67 5.54
N GLU A 399 -19.11 -13.75 5.21
CA GLU A 399 -18.78 -12.35 5.03
C GLU A 399 -19.03 -11.58 6.32
N VAL A 400 -18.03 -10.77 6.73
CA VAL A 400 -18.05 -9.97 7.95
C VAL A 400 -17.74 -8.51 7.64
N ASP A 401 -18.37 -7.61 8.37
CA ASP A 401 -18.02 -6.19 8.40
C ASP A 401 -16.80 -5.98 9.30
N LEU A 402 -15.72 -5.42 8.78
CA LEU A 402 -14.45 -5.27 9.50
C LEU A 402 -14.41 -4.08 10.48
N GLN A 403 -15.44 -3.24 10.49
CA GLN A 403 -15.56 -2.17 11.50
C GLN A 403 -16.22 -2.68 12.77
N SER A 404 -17.27 -3.49 12.63
CA SER A 404 -18.06 -4.01 13.75
C SER A 404 -17.74 -5.45 14.14
N GLY A 405 -17.19 -6.23 13.24
CA GLY A 405 -17.00 -7.68 13.39
C GLY A 405 -18.27 -8.50 13.19
N ALA A 406 -19.36 -7.87 12.77
CA ALA A 406 -20.64 -8.55 12.58
C ALA A 406 -20.65 -9.37 11.29
N ALA A 407 -21.28 -10.56 11.35
CA ALA A 407 -21.59 -11.33 10.14
C ALA A 407 -22.62 -10.57 9.29
N VAL A 408 -22.31 -10.36 8.01
CA VAL A 408 -23.15 -9.65 7.04
C VAL A 408 -23.89 -10.64 6.15
N GLN A 409 -23.18 -11.61 5.59
CA GLN A 409 -23.73 -12.59 4.67
C GLN A 409 -23.00 -13.93 4.81
N ARG A 410 -23.72 -15.01 4.51
CA ARG A 410 -23.17 -16.36 4.39
C ARG A 410 -23.32 -16.82 2.94
N HIS A 411 -22.24 -17.30 2.36
CA HIS A 411 -22.21 -17.89 1.02
C HIS A 411 -22.00 -19.40 1.17
N ASP A 412 -23.08 -20.17 1.00
CA ASP A 412 -23.01 -21.64 1.08
C ASP A 412 -22.31 -22.19 -0.16
N THR A 413 -21.22 -22.95 0.03
CA THR A 413 -20.52 -23.63 -1.05
C THR A 413 -21.16 -24.98 -1.38
N HIS A 414 -21.85 -25.59 -0.43
CA HIS A 414 -22.38 -26.95 -0.50
C HIS A 414 -21.29 -27.99 -0.82
N GLN A 415 -20.03 -27.65 -0.54
CA GLN A 415 -18.85 -28.44 -0.81
C GLN A 415 -18.10 -28.75 0.49
N GLN A 416 -17.59 -29.97 0.62
CA GLN A 416 -16.87 -30.37 1.82
C GLN A 416 -15.43 -29.84 1.82
N GLY A 417 -15.00 -29.34 2.98
CA GLY A 417 -13.64 -28.84 3.18
C GLY A 417 -13.41 -27.50 2.49
N THR A 418 -14.33 -26.53 2.61
CA THR A 418 -14.13 -25.16 2.12
C THR A 418 -12.93 -24.54 2.85
N HIS A 419 -11.80 -24.34 2.17
CA HIS A 419 -10.49 -24.25 2.79
C HIS A 419 -9.76 -22.93 2.54
N VAL A 420 -9.19 -22.71 1.36
CA VAL A 420 -8.37 -21.53 1.02
C VAL A 420 -9.11 -20.62 0.05
N LEU A 421 -8.89 -19.31 0.18
CA LEU A 421 -9.51 -18.27 -0.65
C LEU A 421 -8.49 -17.54 -1.52
N SER A 422 -8.95 -17.12 -2.70
CA SER A 422 -8.30 -16.13 -3.54
C SER A 422 -9.33 -15.27 -4.26
N PHE A 423 -8.98 -14.06 -4.68
CA PHE A 423 -9.92 -13.10 -5.26
C PHE A 423 -9.41 -12.55 -6.59
N GLU A 424 -10.28 -12.56 -7.61
CA GLU A 424 -10.04 -11.94 -8.92
C GLU A 424 -10.81 -10.60 -8.98
N PRO A 425 -10.07 -9.46 -9.03
CA PRO A 425 -10.68 -8.14 -8.86
C PRO A 425 -11.54 -7.69 -10.04
N ALA A 426 -11.21 -8.04 -11.28
CA ALA A 426 -11.92 -7.53 -12.46
C ALA A 426 -13.33 -8.10 -12.59
N SER A 427 -13.52 -9.41 -12.34
CA SER A 427 -14.83 -10.06 -12.31
C SER A 427 -15.50 -10.03 -10.94
N ARG A 428 -14.82 -9.48 -9.93
CA ARG A 428 -15.32 -9.46 -8.53
C ARG A 428 -15.61 -10.86 -7.99
N THR A 429 -14.79 -11.84 -8.39
CA THR A 429 -14.98 -13.25 -8.07
C THR A 429 -14.03 -13.70 -6.97
N LEU A 430 -14.58 -14.17 -5.86
CA LEU A 430 -13.86 -14.90 -4.81
C LEU A 430 -13.91 -16.40 -5.15
N ALA A 431 -12.78 -17.06 -5.08
CA ALA A 431 -12.69 -18.51 -5.28
C ALA A 431 -12.34 -19.20 -3.97
N ALA A 432 -13.13 -20.21 -3.59
CA ALA A 432 -12.91 -21.04 -2.42
C ALA A 432 -12.56 -22.46 -2.85
N ALA A 433 -11.34 -22.91 -2.55
CA ALA A 433 -10.92 -24.29 -2.77
C ALA A 433 -11.61 -25.21 -1.76
N ASN A 434 -12.18 -26.34 -2.25
CA ASN A 434 -12.91 -27.29 -1.43
C ASN A 434 -12.14 -28.63 -1.41
N THR A 435 -11.29 -28.80 -0.40
CA THR A 435 -10.30 -29.87 -0.36
C THR A 435 -10.91 -31.25 -0.43
N ASP A 436 -11.94 -31.51 0.39
CA ASP A 436 -12.53 -32.84 0.48
C ASP A 436 -13.46 -33.16 -0.70
N SER A 437 -14.07 -32.16 -1.32
CA SER A 437 -14.90 -32.32 -2.53
C SER A 437 -14.06 -32.37 -3.81
N GLY A 438 -12.82 -31.84 -3.82
CA GLY A 438 -12.01 -31.76 -5.04
C GLY A 438 -12.62 -30.78 -6.05
N SER A 439 -13.01 -29.61 -5.60
CA SER A 439 -13.65 -28.58 -6.42
C SER A 439 -13.22 -27.18 -6.01
N VAL A 440 -13.59 -26.17 -6.79
CA VAL A 440 -13.54 -24.76 -6.40
C VAL A 440 -14.92 -24.13 -6.55
N THR A 441 -15.35 -23.40 -5.53
CA THR A 441 -16.57 -22.59 -5.60
C THR A 441 -16.20 -21.14 -5.93
N LEU A 442 -16.74 -20.63 -7.03
CA LEU A 442 -16.61 -19.25 -7.48
C LEU A 442 -17.81 -18.46 -6.94
N ILE A 443 -17.55 -17.38 -6.23
CA ILE A 443 -18.56 -16.54 -5.58
C ILE A 443 -18.40 -15.12 -6.12
N ASN A 444 -19.40 -14.59 -6.80
CA ASN A 444 -19.40 -13.15 -7.12
C ASN A 444 -19.80 -12.38 -5.85
N ILE A 445 -18.89 -11.57 -5.33
CA ILE A 445 -19.08 -10.90 -4.04
C ILE A 445 -20.09 -9.75 -4.04
N ASP A 446 -20.53 -9.28 -5.21
CA ASP A 446 -21.51 -8.20 -5.31
C ASP A 446 -22.92 -8.74 -5.50
N THR A 447 -23.08 -9.90 -6.17
CA THR A 447 -24.39 -10.54 -6.41
C THR A 447 -24.70 -11.70 -5.48
N GLY A 448 -23.66 -12.30 -4.86
CA GLY A 448 -23.79 -13.54 -4.09
C GLY A 448 -23.97 -14.79 -4.94
N GLU A 449 -23.92 -14.70 -6.28
CA GLU A 449 -24.03 -15.86 -7.16
C GLU A 449 -22.84 -16.81 -6.97
N THR A 450 -23.14 -18.11 -6.87
CA THR A 450 -22.13 -19.16 -6.70
C THR A 450 -22.15 -20.13 -7.89
N ARG A 451 -20.96 -20.55 -8.33
CA ARG A 451 -20.74 -21.58 -9.35
C ARG A 451 -19.66 -22.54 -8.90
N VAL A 452 -19.84 -23.84 -9.10
CA VAL A 452 -18.85 -24.85 -8.72
C VAL A 452 -18.15 -25.36 -9.97
N VAL A 453 -16.81 -25.49 -9.89
CA VAL A 453 -15.98 -26.10 -10.91
C VAL A 453 -15.33 -27.33 -10.30
N GLU A 454 -15.62 -28.50 -10.86
CA GLU A 454 -15.03 -29.75 -10.43
C GLU A 454 -13.54 -29.82 -10.84
N LEU A 455 -12.72 -30.30 -9.92
CA LEU A 455 -11.26 -30.43 -10.09
C LEU A 455 -10.83 -31.86 -9.75
N ALA A 456 -9.53 -32.08 -9.75
CA ALA A 456 -8.95 -33.28 -9.16
C ALA A 456 -8.99 -33.24 -7.64
N GLY A 457 -8.90 -34.36 -6.96
CA GLY A 457 -9.04 -34.47 -5.53
C GLY A 457 -7.98 -33.70 -4.73
N GLY A 458 -8.40 -33.11 -3.61
CA GLY A 458 -7.52 -32.41 -2.68
C GLY A 458 -7.21 -30.97 -3.12
N SER A 459 -8.23 -30.19 -3.51
CA SER A 459 -8.04 -28.76 -3.84
C SER A 459 -7.62 -27.98 -2.59
N GLU A 460 -6.31 -27.75 -2.41
CA GLU A 460 -5.71 -27.14 -1.21
C GLU A 460 -5.33 -25.69 -1.42
N GLY A 461 -4.16 -25.41 -1.99
CA GLY A 461 -3.69 -24.06 -2.24
C GLY A 461 -4.36 -23.45 -3.46
N ILE A 462 -4.64 -22.14 -3.39
CA ILE A 462 -5.18 -21.37 -4.50
C ILE A 462 -4.55 -19.98 -4.53
N THR A 463 -4.20 -19.52 -5.72
CA THR A 463 -3.75 -18.12 -5.95
C THR A 463 -4.34 -17.60 -7.26
N GLU A 464 -4.65 -16.32 -7.30
CA GLU A 464 -5.04 -15.62 -8.51
C GLU A 464 -3.81 -14.99 -9.16
N ILE A 465 -3.68 -15.13 -10.46
CA ILE A 465 -2.70 -14.45 -11.29
C ILE A 465 -3.19 -14.31 -12.73
N ASP A 466 -3.04 -13.14 -13.32
CA ASP A 466 -3.43 -12.83 -14.70
C ASP A 466 -4.91 -13.16 -15.01
N GLY A 467 -5.82 -12.89 -14.07
CA GLY A 467 -7.26 -13.13 -14.19
C GLY A 467 -7.66 -14.60 -14.10
N ARG A 468 -6.81 -15.49 -13.58
CA ARG A 468 -7.07 -16.93 -13.44
C ARG A 468 -6.68 -17.45 -12.07
N PHE A 469 -7.43 -18.45 -11.61
CA PHE A 469 -7.10 -19.16 -10.38
C PHE A 469 -6.24 -20.40 -10.67
N TRP A 470 -5.11 -20.48 -10.01
CA TRP A 470 -4.22 -21.64 -10.00
C TRP A 470 -4.43 -22.42 -8.71
N ILE A 471 -4.75 -23.70 -8.81
CA ILE A 471 -5.16 -24.54 -7.68
C ILE A 471 -4.26 -25.80 -7.61
N GLY A 472 -3.69 -26.04 -6.44
CA GLY A 472 -2.97 -27.27 -6.14
C GLY A 472 -3.94 -28.41 -5.82
N ASN A 473 -3.87 -29.51 -6.57
CA ASN A 473 -4.63 -30.75 -6.32
C ASN A 473 -3.77 -31.69 -5.48
N ALA A 474 -3.83 -31.55 -4.16
CA ALA A 474 -2.88 -32.17 -3.24
C ALA A 474 -2.83 -33.69 -3.32
N TRP A 475 -3.97 -34.37 -3.49
CA TRP A 475 -4.01 -35.84 -3.54
C TRP A 475 -3.51 -36.39 -4.86
N GLU A 476 -3.77 -35.67 -5.95
CA GLU A 476 -3.28 -36.07 -7.27
C GLU A 476 -1.82 -35.65 -7.49
N GLY A 477 -1.40 -34.55 -6.89
CA GLY A 477 -0.07 -33.96 -7.05
C GLY A 477 0.07 -33.09 -8.30
N SER A 478 -1.04 -32.60 -8.83
CA SER A 478 -1.15 -31.78 -10.04
C SER A 478 -1.56 -30.35 -9.72
N VAL A 479 -1.62 -29.50 -10.74
CA VAL A 479 -2.13 -28.13 -10.67
C VAL A 479 -3.21 -27.93 -11.74
N SER A 480 -4.34 -27.34 -11.35
CA SER A 480 -5.41 -26.91 -12.26
C SER A 480 -5.44 -25.39 -12.38
N VAL A 481 -5.82 -24.90 -13.56
CA VAL A 481 -6.05 -23.47 -13.82
C VAL A 481 -7.49 -23.26 -14.23
N VAL A 482 -8.18 -22.36 -13.51
CA VAL A 482 -9.61 -22.10 -13.68
C VAL A 482 -9.81 -20.67 -14.18
N ASP A 483 -10.62 -20.51 -15.21
CA ASP A 483 -11.13 -19.23 -15.67
C ASP A 483 -12.39 -18.88 -14.87
N PRO A 484 -12.39 -17.77 -14.08
CA PRO A 484 -13.53 -17.41 -13.24
C PRO A 484 -14.75 -16.94 -14.03
N VAL A 485 -14.56 -16.35 -15.22
CA VAL A 485 -15.65 -15.82 -16.04
C VAL A 485 -16.41 -16.97 -16.72
N GLU A 486 -15.65 -17.89 -17.33
CA GLU A 486 -16.23 -19.07 -18.01
C GLU A 486 -16.59 -20.21 -17.05
N ALA A 487 -16.14 -20.13 -15.78
CA ALA A 487 -16.32 -21.14 -14.74
C ALA A 487 -15.90 -22.55 -15.22
N LYS A 488 -14.70 -22.65 -15.77
CA LYS A 488 -14.17 -23.93 -16.28
C LYS A 488 -12.67 -24.06 -16.06
N VAL A 489 -12.18 -25.30 -16.04
CA VAL A 489 -10.75 -25.63 -16.10
C VAL A 489 -10.23 -25.32 -17.50
N VAL A 490 -9.21 -24.45 -17.59
CA VAL A 490 -8.55 -24.08 -18.86
C VAL A 490 -7.21 -24.77 -19.05
N ALA A 491 -6.59 -25.24 -17.95
CA ALA A 491 -5.39 -26.07 -17.99
C ALA A 491 -5.35 -27.00 -16.77
N HIS A 492 -4.73 -28.15 -16.97
CA HIS A 492 -4.48 -29.15 -15.94
C HIS A 492 -3.16 -29.85 -16.23
N THR A 493 -2.29 -29.94 -15.22
CA THR A 493 -0.98 -30.58 -15.38
C THR A 493 -1.06 -32.07 -15.06
N GLU A 494 -0.09 -32.84 -15.55
CA GLU A 494 0.18 -34.17 -14.99
C GLU A 494 0.68 -34.01 -13.53
N ARG A 495 0.91 -35.16 -12.87
CA ARG A 495 1.49 -35.18 -11.54
C ARG A 495 2.87 -34.53 -11.52
N LEU A 496 3.03 -33.45 -10.72
CA LEU A 496 4.26 -32.68 -10.64
C LEU A 496 5.07 -32.99 -9.38
N CYS A 497 4.39 -33.15 -8.23
CA CYS A 497 5.06 -33.33 -6.94
C CYS A 497 4.16 -34.05 -5.92
N GLY A 498 4.67 -34.23 -4.69
CA GLY A 498 3.90 -34.77 -3.58
C GLY A 498 3.16 -33.68 -2.81
N PHE A 499 1.84 -33.66 -2.88
CA PHE A 499 0.97 -32.81 -2.08
C PHE A 499 1.25 -31.30 -2.28
N PRO A 500 0.93 -30.71 -3.46
CA PRO A 500 0.99 -29.26 -3.68
C PRO A 500 -0.02 -28.54 -2.77
N ILE A 501 0.47 -27.68 -1.86
CA ILE A 501 -0.33 -27.11 -0.78
C ILE A 501 -0.45 -25.59 -0.84
N ALA A 502 0.54 -24.89 -1.39
CA ALA A 502 0.53 -23.44 -1.54
C ALA A 502 1.18 -23.03 -2.87
N LEU A 503 0.67 -21.97 -3.46
CA LEU A 503 1.14 -21.44 -4.74
C LEU A 503 1.33 -19.93 -4.64
N ASP A 504 2.37 -19.44 -5.29
CA ASP A 504 2.58 -18.00 -5.50
C ASP A 504 3.38 -17.77 -6.78
N ALA A 505 3.21 -16.62 -7.41
CA ALA A 505 3.80 -16.32 -8.72
C ALA A 505 4.97 -15.35 -8.60
N ASP A 506 6.02 -15.56 -9.39
CA ASP A 506 7.07 -14.58 -9.57
C ASP A 506 6.82 -13.66 -10.78
N ARG A 507 7.60 -12.59 -10.84
CA ARG A 507 7.56 -11.64 -11.95
C ARG A 507 8.14 -12.18 -13.26
N ASP A 508 8.93 -13.28 -13.21
CA ASP A 508 9.60 -13.87 -14.37
C ASP A 508 8.72 -14.88 -15.13
N GLY A 509 7.43 -14.94 -14.80
CA GLY A 509 6.46 -15.77 -15.48
C GLY A 509 6.38 -17.22 -14.96
N ARG A 510 6.90 -17.47 -13.74
CA ARG A 510 6.81 -18.79 -13.10
C ARG A 510 5.74 -18.81 -12.03
N MET A 511 5.06 -19.94 -11.89
CA MET A 511 4.27 -20.30 -10.73
C MET A 511 5.12 -21.18 -9.81
N LEU A 512 5.39 -20.72 -8.59
CA LEU A 512 6.06 -21.49 -7.55
C LEU A 512 5.01 -22.28 -6.78
N VAL A 513 5.30 -23.54 -6.46
CA VAL A 513 4.39 -24.43 -5.73
C VAL A 513 5.15 -25.08 -4.58
N ALA A 514 4.61 -24.96 -3.37
CA ALA A 514 5.09 -25.68 -2.20
C ALA A 514 4.53 -27.09 -2.17
N CYS A 515 5.42 -28.08 -2.19
CA CYS A 515 5.09 -29.49 -2.25
C CYS A 515 5.40 -30.16 -0.90
N PHE A 516 4.41 -30.15 0.00
CA PHE A 516 4.54 -30.65 1.37
C PHE A 516 5.00 -32.12 1.42
N GLY A 517 4.38 -32.98 0.62
CA GLY A 517 4.65 -34.43 0.64
C GLY A 517 6.04 -34.83 0.11
N SER A 518 6.65 -34.01 -0.76
CA SER A 518 7.98 -34.26 -1.32
C SER A 518 9.07 -33.33 -0.76
N ALA A 519 8.76 -32.45 0.20
CA ALA A 519 9.69 -31.52 0.85
C ALA A 519 10.49 -30.66 -0.17
N GLU A 520 9.79 -30.03 -1.09
CA GLU A 520 10.41 -29.23 -2.16
C GLU A 520 9.50 -28.05 -2.55
N LEU A 521 10.09 -27.03 -3.19
CA LEU A 521 9.35 -26.13 -4.07
C LEU A 521 9.58 -26.56 -5.50
N ILE A 522 8.61 -26.30 -6.35
CA ILE A 522 8.75 -26.45 -7.81
C ILE A 522 8.38 -25.15 -8.50
N ALA A 523 8.95 -24.91 -9.69
CA ALA A 523 8.58 -23.82 -10.57
C ALA A 523 7.95 -24.37 -11.85
N ILE A 524 6.80 -23.79 -12.23
CA ILE A 524 6.05 -24.08 -13.45
C ILE A 524 6.07 -22.82 -14.31
N ASP A 525 6.40 -22.94 -15.58
CA ASP A 525 6.23 -21.86 -16.53
C ASP A 525 4.73 -21.61 -16.79
N ARG A 526 4.25 -20.39 -16.54
CA ARG A 526 2.82 -20.04 -16.59
C ARG A 526 2.23 -20.09 -17.99
N SER A 527 3.04 -19.97 -19.04
CA SER A 527 2.57 -19.99 -20.43
C SER A 527 2.44 -21.40 -21.01
N SER A 528 3.36 -22.28 -20.66
CA SER A 528 3.41 -23.66 -21.16
C SER A 528 2.89 -24.69 -20.17
N TYR A 529 2.69 -24.31 -18.90
CA TYR A 529 2.32 -25.21 -17.79
C TYR A 529 3.34 -26.33 -17.51
N GLN A 530 4.58 -26.17 -17.98
CA GLN A 530 5.63 -27.15 -17.82
C GLN A 530 6.46 -26.90 -16.57
N LEU A 531 6.84 -27.99 -15.89
CA LEU A 531 7.80 -27.94 -14.79
C LEU A 531 9.18 -27.50 -15.32
N THR A 532 9.72 -26.42 -14.73
CA THR A 532 11.00 -25.85 -15.15
C THR A 532 12.12 -26.06 -14.13
N LYS A 533 11.80 -26.11 -12.83
CA LYS A 533 12.82 -26.24 -11.78
C LYS A 533 12.27 -26.91 -10.51
N ARG A 534 13.18 -27.51 -9.73
CA ARG A 534 12.90 -28.05 -8.40
C ARG A 534 13.90 -27.48 -7.40
N TYR A 535 13.42 -27.16 -6.20
CA TYR A 535 14.18 -26.64 -5.08
C TYR A 535 13.96 -27.57 -3.89
N LEU A 536 14.95 -28.41 -3.58
CA LEU A 536 14.87 -29.33 -2.46
C LEU A 536 15.03 -28.60 -1.14
N LEU A 537 14.20 -28.90 -0.17
CA LEU A 537 14.19 -28.32 1.16
C LEU A 537 14.53 -29.38 2.22
N ASP A 538 15.16 -28.95 3.31
CA ASP A 538 15.45 -29.80 4.47
C ASP A 538 14.23 -30.00 5.39
N GLY A 539 13.03 -29.60 4.97
CA GLY A 539 11.77 -29.69 5.70
C GLY A 539 10.56 -29.59 4.80
N GLN A 540 9.40 -29.92 5.33
CA GLN A 540 8.14 -29.90 4.60
C GLN A 540 7.53 -28.51 4.59
N PRO A 541 7.44 -27.83 3.42
CA PRO A 541 6.88 -26.48 3.33
C PRO A 541 5.36 -26.51 3.49
N LEU A 542 4.79 -25.66 4.34
CA LEU A 542 3.35 -25.54 4.53
C LEU A 542 2.77 -24.34 3.78
N ASN A 543 3.51 -23.24 3.72
CA ASN A 543 3.12 -22.04 2.97
C ASN A 543 4.31 -21.49 2.18
N LEU A 544 4.00 -20.63 1.23
CA LEU A 544 4.94 -20.03 0.28
C LEU A 544 4.60 -18.57 0.05
N LEU A 545 5.62 -17.72 -0.01
CA LEU A 545 5.48 -16.31 -0.39
C LEU A 545 6.68 -15.91 -1.25
N VAL A 546 6.43 -15.39 -2.43
CA VAL A 546 7.46 -14.92 -3.37
C VAL A 546 7.73 -13.44 -3.15
N HIS A 547 9.00 -13.05 -3.16
CA HIS A 547 9.38 -11.63 -3.03
C HIS A 547 8.98 -10.86 -4.30
N PRO A 548 8.28 -9.71 -4.17
CA PRO A 548 7.76 -8.98 -5.33
C PRO A 548 8.84 -8.46 -6.29
N ASP A 549 10.04 -8.10 -5.77
CA ASP A 549 11.09 -7.42 -6.54
C ASP A 549 12.40 -8.20 -6.69
N ARG A 550 12.56 -9.32 -5.97
CA ARG A 550 13.79 -10.11 -5.97
C ARG A 550 13.50 -11.57 -6.31
N PRO A 551 14.43 -12.31 -6.93
CA PRO A 551 14.26 -13.73 -7.22
C PRO A 551 14.41 -14.59 -5.96
N ILE A 552 13.59 -14.31 -4.95
CA ILE A 552 13.60 -14.93 -3.63
C ILE A 552 12.20 -15.42 -3.28
N ALA A 553 12.11 -16.59 -2.67
CA ALA A 553 10.89 -17.10 -2.07
C ALA A 553 11.12 -17.42 -0.58
N TYR A 554 10.05 -17.35 0.19
CA TYR A 554 10.01 -17.72 1.60
C TYR A 554 9.05 -18.89 1.76
N ALA A 555 9.45 -19.91 2.52
CA ALA A 555 8.59 -21.04 2.84
C ALA A 555 8.57 -21.29 4.35
N SER A 556 7.37 -21.47 4.92
CA SER A 556 7.22 -21.87 6.31
C SER A 556 7.48 -23.36 6.47
N LEU A 557 8.30 -23.73 7.46
CA LEU A 557 8.63 -25.10 7.84
C LEU A 557 8.14 -25.35 9.27
N PRO A 558 6.90 -25.84 9.47
CA PRO A 558 6.27 -25.90 10.80
C PRO A 558 7.02 -26.81 11.77
N ARG A 559 7.53 -27.95 11.32
CA ARG A 559 8.26 -28.88 12.19
C ARG A 559 9.62 -28.35 12.66
N GLU A 560 10.17 -27.42 11.94
CA GLU A 560 11.45 -26.77 12.21
C GLU A 560 11.30 -25.44 12.95
N ASN A 561 10.07 -24.98 13.21
CA ASN A 561 9.75 -23.68 13.78
C ASN A 561 10.47 -22.52 13.07
N ALA A 562 10.52 -22.58 11.74
CA ALA A 562 11.33 -21.67 10.93
C ALA A 562 10.63 -21.28 9.63
N VAL A 563 11.10 -20.16 9.09
CA VAL A 563 10.89 -19.78 7.69
C VAL A 563 12.23 -19.87 6.98
N VAL A 564 12.25 -20.45 5.79
CA VAL A 564 13.46 -20.49 4.94
C VAL A 564 13.35 -19.48 3.82
N GLU A 565 14.48 -18.82 3.54
CA GLU A 565 14.66 -17.94 2.39
C GLU A 565 15.39 -18.71 1.29
N ILE A 566 14.81 -18.76 0.10
CA ILE A 566 15.27 -19.54 -1.04
C ILE A 566 15.58 -18.61 -2.19
N GLU A 567 16.81 -18.65 -2.68
CA GLU A 567 17.23 -17.91 -3.87
C GLU A 567 16.80 -18.69 -5.13
N LEU A 568 15.95 -18.10 -5.97
CA LEU A 568 15.30 -18.79 -7.08
C LEU A 568 16.20 -19.00 -8.31
N GLU A 569 17.26 -18.22 -8.47
CA GLU A 569 18.20 -18.41 -9.58
C GLU A 569 19.13 -19.59 -9.33
N THR A 570 19.79 -19.64 -8.19
CA THR A 570 20.71 -20.71 -7.80
C THR A 570 20.00 -21.95 -7.28
N GLY A 571 18.89 -21.75 -6.60
CA GLY A 571 18.07 -22.81 -6.00
C GLY A 571 18.52 -23.17 -4.57
N GLY A 572 19.40 -22.38 -3.97
CA GLY A 572 19.90 -22.61 -2.62
C GLY A 572 19.03 -21.97 -1.53
N VAL A 573 18.95 -22.64 -0.38
CA VAL A 573 18.46 -22.01 0.86
C VAL A 573 19.52 -21.03 1.34
N VAL A 574 19.18 -19.73 1.39
CA VAL A 574 20.10 -18.65 1.77
C VAL A 574 20.16 -18.50 3.28
N ARG A 575 18.96 -18.52 3.91
CA ARG A 575 18.83 -18.34 5.36
C ARG A 575 17.71 -19.22 5.90
N LYS A 576 17.88 -19.62 7.17
CA LYS A 576 16.83 -20.19 7.98
C LYS A 576 16.54 -19.20 9.12
N LEU A 577 15.35 -18.65 9.12
CA LEU A 577 14.89 -17.61 10.03
C LEU A 577 14.03 -18.24 11.12
N ALA A 578 14.33 -17.95 12.38
CA ALA A 578 13.53 -18.44 13.50
C ALA A 578 12.14 -17.76 13.49
N ALA A 579 11.09 -18.56 13.59
CA ALA A 579 9.71 -18.09 13.72
C ALA A 579 9.13 -18.47 15.09
N GLY A 580 7.83 -18.42 15.29
CA GLY A 580 7.15 -19.03 16.43
C GLY A 580 6.99 -20.53 16.25
N MET A 581 6.22 -21.17 17.15
CA MET A 581 5.97 -22.61 17.05
C MET A 581 4.95 -22.90 15.95
N GLU A 582 5.29 -23.86 15.10
CA GLU A 582 4.51 -24.28 13.94
C GLU A 582 4.11 -23.11 13.02
N PRO A 583 5.08 -22.40 12.38
CA PRO A 583 4.77 -21.35 11.41
C PRO A 583 3.99 -21.89 10.22
N ASP A 584 2.98 -21.16 9.79
CA ASP A 584 2.08 -21.51 8.70
C ASP A 584 1.96 -20.34 7.70
N GLY A 585 0.86 -19.60 7.72
CA GLY A 585 0.59 -18.52 6.78
C GLY A 585 1.66 -17.43 6.77
N LEU A 586 2.08 -17.06 5.57
CA LEU A 586 3.04 -16.01 5.31
C LEU A 586 2.36 -14.85 4.56
N ARG A 587 2.66 -13.60 4.94
CA ARG A 587 2.26 -12.41 4.18
C ARG A 587 3.31 -11.31 4.32
N TRP A 588 3.34 -10.41 3.35
CA TRP A 588 4.09 -9.17 3.49
C TRP A 588 3.39 -8.26 4.50
N GLY A 589 4.17 -7.59 5.34
CA GLY A 589 3.67 -6.65 6.35
C GLY A 589 3.49 -5.23 5.82
N GLU A 590 3.31 -5.06 4.51
CA GLU A 590 3.29 -3.75 3.85
C GLU A 590 2.35 -3.67 2.67
#